data_6f5ef1fabab11dbfcb3d01cec890bc8c
#
_entry.id   6f5ef1fabab11dbfcb3d01cec890bc8c
#
_cell.length_a   1.000
_cell.length_b   1.000
_cell.length_c   1.000
_cell.angle_alpha   90.00
_cell.angle_beta   90.00
_cell.angle_gamma   90.00
#
_symmetry.space_group_name_H-M   'P 1'
#
loop_
_entity.id
_entity.type
_entity.pdbx_description
1 polymer ?
#
loop_
_entity_poly.entity_id
_entity_poly.type
_entity_poly.pdbx_seq_one_letter_code
_entity_poly.pdbx_strand_id
1 'polypeptide(L)'
;MVKVPGKPEDYSEAMLKSFLTLADVMATGYHAARVADVKPGDTVVVMGDGAVGLSAIIAAKLRGAKRIISTSRHNDRRELAAEFGATDNVAERGDEAVEKILAMTNGGADAVLECVGTAQSTDTAMKVGRPGAIVGRVGLPHDATMDMATPFYRNTAVAGGPASVTTYDKDLLLKAVLDGKINPGKVFTKTFTLDEINDAYQAMADRQVIKSYVKVSD
;
A
#
# COMPACT_ATOMS: atom_id res chain seq x y z
N MET A 1 -16.47 11.02 -10.28
CA MET A 1 -15.62 10.53 -11.41
C MET A 1 -14.68 11.65 -11.78
N VAL A 2 -13.38 11.35 -12.01
CA VAL A 2 -12.38 12.35 -12.43
C VAL A 2 -12.00 12.04 -13.87
N LYS A 3 -11.97 13.07 -14.71
CA LYS A 3 -11.63 12.94 -16.12
C LYS A 3 -10.12 13.09 -16.30
N VAL A 4 -9.47 12.11 -16.93
CA VAL A 4 -8.10 12.26 -17.42
C VAL A 4 -8.14 13.22 -18.60
N PRO A 5 -7.32 14.30 -18.64
CA PRO A 5 -7.28 15.22 -19.77
C PRO A 5 -6.68 14.55 -21.01
N GLY A 6 -6.95 15.07 -22.20
CA GLY A 6 -6.43 14.54 -23.46
C GLY A 6 -7.06 13.23 -23.92
N LYS A 7 -6.32 12.48 -24.72
CA LYS A 7 -6.70 11.19 -25.30
C LYS A 7 -5.65 10.14 -24.91
N PRO A 8 -5.97 8.83 -24.97
CA PRO A 8 -5.01 7.76 -24.64
C PRO A 8 -3.69 7.87 -25.44
N GLU A 9 -3.76 8.28 -26.70
CA GLU A 9 -2.60 8.42 -27.61
C GLU A 9 -1.62 9.52 -27.18
N ASP A 10 -2.05 10.44 -26.33
CA ASP A 10 -1.21 11.53 -25.80
C ASP A 10 -0.27 11.05 -24.67
N TYR A 11 -0.44 9.81 -24.20
CA TYR A 11 0.25 9.29 -23.03
C TYR A 11 1.07 8.03 -23.34
N SER A 12 2.20 7.91 -22.66
CA SER A 12 2.98 6.67 -22.68
C SER A 12 2.23 5.52 -21.99
N GLU A 13 2.55 4.27 -22.36
CA GLU A 13 2.00 3.08 -21.71
C GLU A 13 2.23 3.10 -20.19
N ALA A 14 3.37 3.60 -19.73
CA ALA A 14 3.67 3.73 -18.30
C ALA A 14 2.72 4.69 -17.59
N MET A 15 2.32 5.79 -18.25
CA MET A 15 1.32 6.72 -17.71
C MET A 15 -0.07 6.10 -17.71
N LEU A 16 -0.46 5.39 -18.77
CA LEU A 16 -1.75 4.70 -18.83
C LEU A 16 -1.88 3.66 -17.72
N LYS A 17 -0.82 2.88 -17.48
CA LYS A 17 -0.74 1.97 -16.34
C LYS A 17 -0.88 2.71 -15.00
N SER A 18 -0.23 3.86 -14.86
CA SER A 18 -0.35 4.67 -13.64
C SER A 18 -1.77 5.21 -13.44
N PHE A 19 -2.44 5.70 -14.48
CA PHE A 19 -3.84 6.12 -14.40
C PHE A 19 -4.77 4.97 -14.01
N LEU A 20 -4.54 3.77 -14.53
CA LEU A 20 -5.34 2.60 -14.18
C LEU A 20 -5.28 2.28 -12.68
N THR A 21 -4.12 2.46 -12.04
CA THR A 21 -4.00 2.23 -10.60
C THR A 21 -4.86 3.17 -9.75
N LEU A 22 -5.21 4.36 -10.28
CA LEU A 22 -6.01 5.36 -9.57
C LEU A 22 -7.47 4.91 -9.39
N ALA A 23 -7.91 3.93 -10.19
CA ALA A 23 -9.25 3.36 -10.06
C ALA A 23 -9.40 2.50 -8.80
N ASP A 24 -8.29 1.89 -8.33
CA ASP A 24 -8.31 0.94 -7.20
C ASP A 24 -7.04 1.04 -6.33
N VAL A 25 -5.94 0.36 -6.72
CA VAL A 25 -4.83 0.05 -5.80
C VAL A 25 -4.11 1.27 -5.26
N MET A 26 -3.87 2.30 -6.08
CA MET A 26 -3.25 3.54 -5.61
C MET A 26 -4.21 4.33 -4.72
N ALA A 27 -5.47 4.41 -5.10
CA ALA A 27 -6.51 5.05 -4.31
C ALA A 27 -6.71 4.36 -2.95
N THR A 28 -6.67 3.02 -2.93
CA THR A 28 -6.78 2.22 -1.70
C THR A 28 -5.56 2.44 -0.79
N GLY A 29 -4.35 2.42 -1.34
CA GLY A 29 -3.13 2.74 -0.58
C GLY A 29 -3.15 4.16 -0.01
N TYR A 30 -3.64 5.13 -0.78
CA TYR A 30 -3.80 6.51 -0.31
C TYR A 30 -4.85 6.62 0.79
N HIS A 31 -5.97 5.90 0.67
CA HIS A 31 -6.97 5.83 1.73
C HIS A 31 -6.39 5.30 3.03
N ALA A 32 -5.59 4.22 2.99
CA ALA A 32 -4.92 3.69 4.19
C ALA A 32 -4.08 4.75 4.89
N ALA A 33 -3.24 5.48 4.15
CA ALA A 33 -2.39 6.53 4.70
C ALA A 33 -3.20 7.73 5.24
N ARG A 34 -4.32 8.06 4.59
CA ARG A 34 -5.21 9.14 5.01
C ARG A 34 -5.92 8.82 6.33
N VAL A 35 -6.48 7.61 6.45
CA VAL A 35 -7.23 7.22 7.67
C VAL A 35 -6.30 6.89 8.84
N ALA A 36 -5.06 6.48 8.57
CA ALA A 36 -4.00 6.37 9.57
C ALA A 36 -3.48 7.73 10.04
N ASP A 37 -3.98 8.83 9.48
CA ASP A 37 -3.58 10.21 9.78
C ASP A 37 -2.08 10.46 9.62
N VAL A 38 -1.45 9.84 8.61
CA VAL A 38 -0.02 10.04 8.31
C VAL A 38 0.27 11.52 8.09
N LYS A 39 1.29 12.04 8.77
CA LYS A 39 1.71 13.45 8.77
C LYS A 39 3.15 13.62 8.33
N PRO A 40 3.54 14.84 7.93
CA PRO A 40 4.94 15.15 7.68
C PRO A 40 5.82 14.86 8.90
N GLY A 41 6.90 14.14 8.67
CA GLY A 41 7.86 13.76 9.71
C GLY A 41 7.63 12.38 10.33
N ASP A 42 6.47 11.76 10.13
CA ASP A 42 6.12 10.47 10.73
C ASP A 42 7.04 9.32 10.29
N THR A 43 7.18 8.36 11.20
CA THR A 43 7.63 6.99 10.91
C THR A 43 6.41 6.13 10.65
N VAL A 44 6.35 5.53 9.47
CA VAL A 44 5.22 4.71 9.01
C VAL A 44 5.68 3.28 8.74
N VAL A 45 4.92 2.30 9.22
CA VAL A 45 5.08 0.88 8.85
C VAL A 45 4.01 0.50 7.85
N VAL A 46 4.41 -0.16 6.75
CA VAL A 46 3.49 -0.68 5.75
C VAL A 46 3.53 -2.20 5.76
N MET A 47 2.42 -2.82 6.16
CA MET A 47 2.23 -4.25 6.17
C MET A 47 1.69 -4.71 4.82
N GLY A 48 2.48 -5.52 4.11
CA GLY A 48 2.14 -6.07 2.80
C GLY A 48 2.96 -5.49 1.65
N ASP A 49 3.32 -6.37 0.72
CA ASP A 49 4.19 -6.11 -0.44
C ASP A 49 3.48 -6.37 -1.79
N GLY A 50 2.15 -6.43 -1.77
CA GLY A 50 1.31 -6.45 -2.95
C GLY A 50 1.08 -5.05 -3.54
N ALA A 51 0.30 -4.95 -4.62
CA ALA A 51 0.06 -3.69 -5.32
C ALA A 51 -0.52 -2.59 -4.40
N VAL A 52 -1.39 -2.95 -3.44
CA VAL A 52 -1.95 -1.99 -2.48
C VAL A 52 -0.90 -1.54 -1.47
N GLY A 53 -0.11 -2.46 -0.89
CA GLY A 53 0.94 -2.11 0.07
C GLY A 53 2.03 -1.23 -0.57
N LEU A 54 2.46 -1.56 -1.79
CA LEU A 54 3.41 -0.73 -2.55
C LEU A 54 2.82 0.66 -2.86
N SER A 55 1.54 0.74 -3.20
CA SER A 55 0.84 2.03 -3.37
C SER A 55 0.71 2.81 -2.05
N ALA A 56 0.57 2.11 -0.91
CA ALA A 56 0.54 2.74 0.41
C ALA A 56 1.89 3.36 0.78
N ILE A 57 3.02 2.80 0.32
CA ILE A 57 4.35 3.41 0.45
C ILE A 57 4.41 4.75 -0.30
N ILE A 58 3.94 4.79 -1.56
CA ILE A 58 3.82 6.05 -2.32
C ILE A 58 2.96 7.05 -1.56
N ALA A 59 1.82 6.60 -1.03
CA ALA A 59 0.90 7.44 -0.30
C ALA A 59 1.50 8.02 0.99
N ALA A 60 2.21 7.21 1.77
CA ALA A 60 2.92 7.66 2.96
C ALA A 60 3.97 8.74 2.62
N LYS A 61 4.74 8.52 1.54
CA LYS A 61 5.71 9.52 1.02
C LYS A 61 5.03 10.82 0.58
N LEU A 62 3.92 10.74 -0.17
CA LEU A 62 3.15 11.91 -0.60
C LEU A 62 2.60 12.71 0.58
N ARG A 63 2.26 12.06 1.69
CA ARG A 63 1.81 12.70 2.93
C ARG A 63 2.95 13.22 3.80
N GLY A 64 4.20 13.02 3.37
CA GLY A 64 5.38 13.61 4.02
C GLY A 64 6.01 12.74 5.11
N ALA A 65 5.70 11.44 5.18
CA ALA A 65 6.40 10.54 6.08
C ALA A 65 7.92 10.64 5.88
N LYS A 66 8.66 10.73 6.97
CA LYS A 66 10.13 10.84 6.96
C LYS A 66 10.79 9.48 6.86
N ARG A 67 10.19 8.50 7.50
CA ARG A 67 10.68 7.11 7.52
C ARG A 67 9.55 6.17 7.15
N ILE A 68 9.79 5.27 6.20
CA ILE A 68 8.80 4.31 5.73
C ILE A 68 9.42 2.92 5.76
N ILE A 69 8.91 2.06 6.64
CA ILE A 69 9.36 0.70 6.83
C ILE A 69 8.42 -0.23 6.08
N SER A 70 8.89 -0.84 5.00
CA SER A 70 8.16 -1.87 4.28
C SER A 70 8.33 -3.24 4.92
N THR A 71 7.37 -4.15 4.67
CA THR A 71 7.50 -5.54 5.12
C THR A 71 7.43 -6.47 3.90
N SER A 72 8.58 -7.03 3.49
CA SER A 72 8.66 -7.96 2.36
C SER A 72 9.83 -8.93 2.48
N ARG A 73 9.62 -10.18 2.04
CA ARG A 73 10.65 -11.22 1.91
C ARG A 73 11.15 -11.37 0.46
N HIS A 74 10.46 -10.75 -0.50
CA HIS A 74 10.75 -10.88 -1.93
C HIS A 74 11.64 -9.73 -2.39
N ASN A 75 12.77 -10.04 -3.04
CA ASN A 75 13.77 -9.05 -3.44
C ASN A 75 13.21 -8.01 -4.41
N ASP A 76 12.51 -8.48 -5.46
CA ASP A 76 11.88 -7.64 -6.47
C ASP A 76 10.90 -6.63 -5.86
N ARG A 77 10.12 -7.07 -4.86
CA ARG A 77 9.16 -6.21 -4.16
C ARG A 77 9.84 -5.23 -3.21
N ARG A 78 10.96 -5.63 -2.59
CA ARG A 78 11.77 -4.72 -1.77
C ARG A 78 12.42 -3.62 -2.60
N GLU A 79 12.95 -3.97 -3.77
CA GLU A 79 13.54 -3.02 -4.71
C GLU A 79 12.49 -2.01 -5.17
N LEU A 80 11.29 -2.46 -5.56
CA LEU A 80 10.21 -1.58 -5.95
C LEU A 80 9.70 -0.73 -4.76
N ALA A 81 9.63 -1.30 -3.55
CA ALA A 81 9.28 -0.55 -2.34
C ALA A 81 10.27 0.59 -2.07
N ALA A 82 11.57 0.32 -2.20
CA ALA A 82 12.62 1.34 -2.05
C ALA A 82 12.49 2.44 -3.13
N GLU A 83 12.24 2.07 -4.38
CA GLU A 83 11.98 3.03 -5.45
C GLU A 83 10.76 3.92 -5.14
N PHE A 84 9.71 3.34 -4.58
CA PHE A 84 8.49 4.06 -4.19
C PHE A 84 8.65 4.92 -2.94
N GLY A 85 9.76 4.74 -2.21
CA GLY A 85 10.14 5.60 -1.11
C GLY A 85 10.23 4.93 0.25
N ALA A 86 10.20 3.59 0.33
CA ALA A 86 10.55 2.90 1.56
C ALA A 86 12.03 3.15 1.91
N THR A 87 12.27 3.50 3.17
CA THR A 87 13.62 3.77 3.70
C THR A 87 14.25 2.53 4.31
N ASP A 88 13.43 1.61 4.78
CA ASP A 88 13.82 0.39 5.48
C ASP A 88 12.91 -0.78 5.05
N ASN A 89 13.38 -2.01 5.29
CA ASN A 89 12.58 -3.21 5.10
C ASN A 89 12.77 -4.22 6.24
N VAL A 90 11.67 -4.84 6.64
CA VAL A 90 11.63 -5.96 7.59
C VAL A 90 11.10 -7.19 6.86
N ALA A 91 11.91 -8.25 6.82
CA ALA A 91 11.56 -9.50 6.14
C ALA A 91 10.87 -10.50 7.06
N GLU A 92 11.06 -10.35 8.35
CA GLU A 92 10.53 -11.20 9.40
C GLU A 92 9.00 -11.13 9.47
N ARG A 93 8.39 -12.07 10.22
CA ARG A 93 6.93 -12.16 10.41
C ARG A 93 6.63 -12.40 11.88
N GLY A 94 5.37 -12.12 12.28
CA GLY A 94 4.90 -12.36 13.66
C GLY A 94 5.72 -11.60 14.68
N ASP A 95 6.04 -12.25 15.80
CA ASP A 95 6.69 -11.60 16.94
C ASP A 95 8.13 -11.14 16.61
N GLU A 96 8.87 -11.84 15.76
CA GLU A 96 10.19 -11.39 15.30
C GLU A 96 10.11 -10.04 14.54
N ALA A 97 9.07 -9.87 13.71
CA ALA A 97 8.84 -8.59 13.03
C ALA A 97 8.47 -7.49 14.04
N VAL A 98 7.64 -7.82 15.04
CA VAL A 98 7.27 -6.88 16.10
C VAL A 98 8.50 -6.39 16.84
N GLU A 99 9.33 -7.31 17.36
CA GLU A 99 10.55 -6.96 18.10
C GLU A 99 11.48 -6.07 17.27
N LYS A 100 11.71 -6.46 16.03
CA LYS A 100 12.59 -5.71 15.12
C LYS A 100 12.07 -4.30 14.83
N ILE A 101 10.77 -4.17 14.51
CA ILE A 101 10.15 -2.87 14.23
C ILE A 101 10.17 -1.97 15.48
N LEU A 102 9.84 -2.51 16.65
CA LEU A 102 9.86 -1.76 17.90
C LEU A 102 11.28 -1.27 18.22
N ALA A 103 12.30 -2.10 18.02
CA ALA A 103 13.70 -1.72 18.18
C ALA A 103 14.12 -0.61 17.19
N MET A 104 13.72 -0.74 15.91
CA MET A 104 14.04 0.23 14.86
C MET A 104 13.34 1.58 15.07
N THR A 105 12.19 1.61 15.75
CA THR A 105 11.33 2.79 15.90
C THR A 105 11.34 3.36 17.31
N ASN A 106 12.17 2.84 18.19
CA ASN A 106 12.23 3.24 19.60
C ASN A 106 10.86 3.19 20.30
N GLY A 107 10.15 2.07 20.13
CA GLY A 107 8.88 1.78 20.81
C GLY A 107 7.63 1.84 19.96
N GLY A 108 7.74 2.05 18.64
CA GLY A 108 6.64 1.93 17.70
C GLY A 108 6.56 3.05 16.67
N ALA A 109 5.84 2.78 15.59
CA ALA A 109 5.62 3.71 14.49
C ALA A 109 4.49 4.71 14.81
N ASP A 110 4.54 5.90 14.21
CA ASP A 110 3.50 6.94 14.34
C ASP A 110 2.19 6.49 13.68
N ALA A 111 2.28 5.78 12.56
CA ALA A 111 1.14 5.21 11.84
C ALA A 111 1.51 3.85 11.25
N VAL A 112 0.51 2.98 11.11
CA VAL A 112 0.68 1.66 10.49
C VAL A 112 -0.37 1.48 9.39
N LEU A 113 0.06 1.04 8.19
CA LEU A 113 -0.83 0.80 7.04
C LEU A 113 -0.95 -0.71 6.84
N GLU A 114 -2.09 -1.28 7.19
CA GLU A 114 -2.36 -2.71 7.10
C GLU A 114 -3.07 -3.02 5.76
N CYS A 115 -2.34 -3.67 4.84
CA CYS A 115 -2.76 -3.92 3.46
C CYS A 115 -2.86 -5.42 3.12
N VAL A 116 -2.91 -6.31 4.10
CA VAL A 116 -2.92 -7.77 3.91
C VAL A 116 -4.26 -8.40 4.30
N GLY A 117 -4.76 -8.10 5.51
CA GLY A 117 -6.05 -8.56 6.01
C GLY A 117 -6.02 -9.89 6.77
N THR A 118 -4.87 -10.57 6.91
CA THR A 118 -4.76 -11.78 7.73
C THR A 118 -4.75 -11.46 9.22
N ALA A 119 -5.15 -12.43 10.05
CA ALA A 119 -5.09 -12.30 11.52
C ALA A 119 -3.67 -11.93 11.99
N GLN A 120 -2.65 -12.62 11.47
CA GLN A 120 -1.25 -12.36 11.83
C GLN A 120 -0.81 -10.94 11.46
N SER A 121 -1.15 -10.46 10.25
CA SER A 121 -0.79 -9.12 9.82
C SER A 121 -1.49 -8.05 10.66
N THR A 122 -2.76 -8.27 10.97
CA THR A 122 -3.55 -7.37 11.83
C THR A 122 -2.98 -7.30 13.24
N ASP A 123 -2.67 -8.45 13.86
CA ASP A 123 -2.05 -8.52 15.18
C ASP A 123 -0.70 -7.81 15.21
N THR A 124 0.16 -8.10 14.22
CA THR A 124 1.46 -7.42 14.08
C THR A 124 1.27 -5.90 13.94
N ALA A 125 0.33 -5.46 13.09
CA ALA A 125 0.05 -4.03 12.88
C ALA A 125 -0.34 -3.32 14.17
N MET A 126 -1.15 -3.97 15.02
CA MET A 126 -1.57 -3.40 16.30
C MET A 126 -0.42 -3.30 17.30
N LYS A 127 0.54 -4.22 17.25
CA LYS A 127 1.68 -4.28 18.18
C LYS A 127 2.80 -3.30 17.81
N VAL A 128 2.99 -2.99 16.52
CA VAL A 128 4.11 -2.17 16.04
C VAL A 128 3.84 -0.66 16.02
N GLY A 129 2.58 -0.23 16.16
CA GLY A 129 2.25 1.18 16.37
C GLY A 129 2.65 1.64 17.77
N ARG A 130 3.16 2.86 17.92
CA ARG A 130 3.37 3.45 19.25
C ARG A 130 2.02 3.65 19.98
N PRO A 131 2.01 3.81 21.32
CA PRO A 131 0.79 4.21 22.00
C PRO A 131 0.17 5.47 21.37
N GLY A 132 -1.14 5.42 21.08
CA GLY A 132 -1.87 6.48 20.39
C GLY A 132 -1.79 6.46 18.86
N ALA A 133 -1.08 5.50 18.26
CA ALA A 133 -1.02 5.36 16.81
C ALA A 133 -2.37 4.92 16.21
N ILE A 134 -2.55 5.20 14.92
CA ILE A 134 -3.70 4.73 14.15
C ILE A 134 -3.24 3.68 13.13
N VAL A 135 -3.91 2.53 13.13
CA VAL A 135 -3.75 1.51 12.09
C VAL A 135 -4.76 1.78 10.99
N GLY A 136 -4.28 2.23 9.84
CA GLY A 136 -5.08 2.40 8.62
C GLY A 136 -5.24 1.07 7.90
N ARG A 137 -6.37 0.38 8.10
CA ARG A 137 -6.60 -0.96 7.60
C ARG A 137 -7.42 -0.97 6.34
N VAL A 138 -6.86 -1.51 5.26
CA VAL A 138 -7.53 -1.73 3.96
C VAL A 138 -7.40 -3.18 3.47
N GLY A 139 -6.62 -3.99 4.18
CA GLY A 139 -6.55 -5.43 3.94
C GLY A 139 -7.92 -6.09 4.15
N LEU A 140 -8.39 -6.86 3.14
CA LEU A 140 -9.66 -7.58 3.25
C LEU A 140 -9.58 -8.63 4.36
N PRO A 141 -10.48 -8.60 5.36
CA PRO A 141 -10.43 -9.55 6.46
C PRO A 141 -10.68 -10.99 5.98
N HIS A 142 -9.76 -11.88 6.29
CA HIS A 142 -9.90 -13.32 6.13
C HIS A 142 -9.84 -13.95 7.54
N ASP A 143 -10.98 -14.37 8.07
CA ASP A 143 -11.13 -15.03 9.38
C ASP A 143 -10.43 -14.31 10.55
N ALA A 144 -10.33 -13.00 10.48
CA ALA A 144 -9.61 -12.20 11.46
C ALA A 144 -10.50 -11.85 12.65
N THR A 145 -10.26 -12.50 13.77
CA THR A 145 -10.64 -11.98 15.08
C THR A 145 -9.59 -10.95 15.51
N MET A 146 -10.01 -9.89 16.16
CA MET A 146 -9.12 -8.88 16.71
C MET A 146 -9.19 -8.91 18.24
N ASP A 147 -8.03 -9.04 18.88
CA ASP A 147 -7.94 -8.80 20.32
C ASP A 147 -8.14 -7.30 20.58
N MET A 148 -9.18 -6.96 21.35
CA MET A 148 -9.48 -5.56 21.69
C MET A 148 -8.74 -5.09 22.94
N ALA A 149 -8.10 -5.97 23.71
CA ALA A 149 -7.38 -5.58 24.91
C ALA A 149 -6.11 -4.80 24.58
N THR A 150 -5.32 -5.30 23.62
CA THR A 150 -4.08 -4.63 23.19
C THR A 150 -4.32 -3.19 22.71
N PRO A 151 -5.23 -2.89 21.76
CA PRO A 151 -5.52 -1.51 21.37
C PRO A 151 -6.07 -0.66 22.52
N PHE A 152 -6.88 -1.23 23.40
CA PHE A 152 -7.40 -0.50 24.54
C PHE A 152 -6.28 0.00 25.48
N TYR A 153 -5.38 -0.90 25.91
CA TYR A 153 -4.29 -0.52 26.83
C TYR A 153 -3.21 0.35 26.18
N ARG A 154 -3.07 0.28 24.86
CA ARG A 154 -2.12 1.10 24.10
C ARG A 154 -2.73 2.37 23.53
N ASN A 155 -4.02 2.59 23.72
CA ASN A 155 -4.78 3.69 23.11
C ASN A 155 -4.57 3.74 21.58
N THR A 156 -4.50 2.57 20.93
CA THR A 156 -4.30 2.44 19.49
C THR A 156 -5.66 2.36 18.80
N ALA A 157 -5.85 3.14 17.75
CA ALA A 157 -7.07 3.13 16.95
C ALA A 157 -6.91 2.27 15.68
N VAL A 158 -8.04 1.76 15.17
CA VAL A 158 -8.14 1.15 13.84
C VAL A 158 -9.14 1.97 13.03
N ALA A 159 -8.73 2.38 11.84
CA ALA A 159 -9.57 3.11 10.90
C ALA A 159 -9.42 2.53 9.50
N GLY A 160 -10.41 2.69 8.63
CA GLY A 160 -10.34 2.21 7.25
C GLY A 160 -11.53 1.34 6.86
N GLY A 161 -11.25 0.22 6.20
CA GLY A 161 -12.23 -0.63 5.52
C GLY A 161 -12.19 -0.45 4.00
N PRO A 162 -13.27 -0.68 3.26
CA PRO A 162 -13.32 -0.40 1.83
C PRO A 162 -12.96 1.06 1.55
N ALA A 163 -12.08 1.28 0.56
CA ALA A 163 -11.52 2.60 0.32
C ALA A 163 -12.61 3.63 -0.08
N SER A 164 -12.83 4.60 0.79
CA SER A 164 -13.67 5.76 0.53
C SER A 164 -12.81 6.89 -0.04
N VAL A 165 -12.62 6.88 -1.36
CA VAL A 165 -11.76 7.85 -2.05
C VAL A 165 -12.62 8.96 -2.66
N THR A 166 -12.40 10.18 -2.19
CA THR A 166 -13.14 11.36 -2.65
C THR A 166 -12.71 11.79 -4.06
N THR A 167 -13.50 12.64 -4.71
CA THR A 167 -13.08 13.29 -5.97
C THR A 167 -11.80 14.10 -5.75
N TYR A 168 -11.69 14.81 -4.62
CA TYR A 168 -10.48 15.54 -4.26
C TYR A 168 -9.24 14.66 -4.18
N ASP A 169 -9.34 13.50 -3.52
CA ASP A 169 -8.21 12.56 -3.43
C ASP A 169 -7.79 12.07 -4.82
N LYS A 170 -8.76 11.77 -5.68
CA LYS A 170 -8.51 11.31 -7.07
C LYS A 170 -7.87 12.40 -7.92
N ASP A 171 -8.31 13.64 -7.79
CA ASP A 171 -7.70 14.78 -8.49
C ASP A 171 -6.26 15.00 -8.05
N LEU A 172 -5.99 14.91 -6.74
CA LEU A 172 -4.64 14.99 -6.17
C LEU A 172 -3.73 13.91 -6.74
N LEU A 173 -4.19 12.66 -6.75
CA LEU A 173 -3.42 11.53 -7.27
C LEU A 173 -3.20 11.63 -8.78
N LEU A 174 -4.24 12.02 -9.54
CA LEU A 174 -4.14 12.25 -10.98
C LEU A 174 -3.10 13.34 -11.28
N LYS A 175 -3.17 14.45 -10.56
CA LYS A 175 -2.17 15.52 -10.70
C LYS A 175 -0.76 15.02 -10.37
N ALA A 176 -0.58 14.21 -9.33
CA ALA A 176 0.72 13.68 -8.97
C ALA A 176 1.31 12.76 -10.06
N VAL A 177 0.46 11.98 -10.77
CA VAL A 177 0.89 11.19 -11.93
C VAL A 177 1.25 12.09 -13.11
N LEU A 178 0.40 13.07 -13.43
CA LEU A 178 0.64 14.00 -14.55
C LEU A 178 1.92 14.85 -14.36
N ASP A 179 2.19 15.26 -13.12
CA ASP A 179 3.41 15.98 -12.73
C ASP A 179 4.67 15.08 -12.71
N GLY A 180 4.53 13.76 -12.94
CA GLY A 180 5.64 12.80 -12.84
C GLY A 180 6.16 12.57 -11.41
N LYS A 181 5.41 12.98 -10.38
CA LYS A 181 5.80 12.82 -8.97
C LYS A 181 5.68 11.40 -8.48
N ILE A 182 4.76 10.62 -9.05
CA ILE A 182 4.53 9.22 -8.73
C ILE A 182 4.37 8.40 -10.00
N ASN A 183 4.81 7.15 -9.96
CA ASN A 183 4.62 6.19 -11.05
C ASN A 183 4.09 4.85 -10.50
N PRO A 184 2.84 4.83 -9.99
CA PRO A 184 2.26 3.63 -9.39
C PRO A 184 2.03 2.50 -10.41
N GLY A 185 2.05 2.79 -11.71
CA GLY A 185 1.91 1.81 -12.78
C GLY A 185 2.98 0.71 -12.79
N LYS A 186 4.12 0.92 -12.12
CA LYS A 186 5.18 -0.10 -11.96
C LYS A 186 4.73 -1.35 -11.18
N VAL A 187 3.60 -1.32 -10.49
CA VAL A 187 3.02 -2.52 -9.88
C VAL A 187 2.53 -3.53 -10.92
N PHE A 188 2.27 -3.09 -12.16
CA PHE A 188 1.96 -3.98 -13.27
C PHE A 188 3.27 -4.57 -13.84
N THR A 189 3.65 -5.74 -13.36
CA THR A 189 4.95 -6.36 -13.67
C THR A 189 4.93 -7.27 -14.89
N LYS A 190 3.74 -7.63 -15.40
CA LYS A 190 3.59 -8.39 -16.64
C LYS A 190 2.29 -8.02 -17.36
N THR A 191 2.37 -8.02 -18.71
CA THR A 191 1.21 -7.79 -19.59
C THR A 191 0.71 -9.11 -20.15
N PHE A 192 -0.60 -9.24 -20.26
CA PHE A 192 -1.32 -10.37 -20.83
C PHE A 192 -2.37 -9.85 -21.81
N THR A 193 -2.79 -10.72 -22.72
CA THR A 193 -3.97 -10.51 -23.57
C THR A 193 -5.24 -10.93 -22.84
N LEU A 194 -6.40 -10.62 -23.40
CA LEU A 194 -7.68 -11.08 -22.84
C LEU A 194 -7.81 -12.61 -22.88
N ASP A 195 -7.29 -13.26 -23.92
CA ASP A 195 -7.32 -14.72 -24.04
C ASP A 195 -6.46 -15.42 -22.98
N GLU A 196 -5.45 -14.72 -22.43
CA GLU A 196 -4.57 -15.20 -21.34
C GLU A 196 -5.09 -14.83 -19.94
N ILE A 197 -6.37 -14.48 -19.78
CA ILE A 197 -6.91 -13.96 -18.50
C ILE A 197 -6.72 -14.95 -17.34
N ASN A 198 -6.86 -16.25 -17.59
CA ASN A 198 -6.66 -17.28 -16.56
C ASN A 198 -5.19 -17.34 -16.12
N ASP A 199 -4.25 -17.24 -17.05
CA ASP A 199 -2.81 -17.22 -16.76
C ASP A 199 -2.44 -15.95 -15.98
N ALA A 200 -3.09 -14.82 -16.28
CA ALA A 200 -2.91 -13.57 -15.57
C ALA A 200 -3.33 -13.68 -14.08
N TYR A 201 -4.45 -14.34 -13.80
CA TYR A 201 -4.89 -14.61 -12.43
C TYR A 201 -3.98 -15.62 -11.73
N GLN A 202 -3.59 -16.71 -12.41
CA GLN A 202 -2.70 -17.71 -11.85
C GLN A 202 -1.32 -17.11 -11.50
N ALA A 203 -0.76 -16.28 -12.36
CA ALA A 203 0.51 -15.61 -12.12
C ALA A 203 0.47 -14.71 -10.86
N MET A 204 -0.67 -14.06 -10.57
CA MET A 204 -0.85 -13.31 -9.32
C MET A 204 -0.99 -14.25 -8.11
N ALA A 205 -1.76 -15.33 -8.24
CA ALA A 205 -1.95 -16.32 -7.18
C ALA A 205 -0.63 -16.97 -6.76
N ASP A 206 0.20 -17.32 -7.74
CA ASP A 206 1.53 -17.94 -7.55
C ASP A 206 2.62 -16.92 -7.17
N ARG A 207 2.25 -15.62 -7.04
CA ARG A 207 3.16 -14.52 -6.74
C ARG A 207 4.31 -14.34 -7.73
N GLN A 208 4.15 -14.80 -8.97
CA GLN A 208 5.09 -14.60 -10.07
C GLN A 208 5.08 -13.15 -10.56
N VAL A 209 3.98 -12.43 -10.33
CA VAL A 209 3.81 -11.01 -10.64
C VAL A 209 3.24 -10.27 -9.43
N ILE A 210 3.45 -8.95 -9.37
CA ILE A 210 2.82 -8.10 -8.35
C ILE A 210 1.36 -7.87 -8.74
N LYS A 211 1.13 -7.40 -9.98
CA LYS A 211 -0.19 -7.23 -10.57
C LYS A 211 -0.11 -7.46 -12.08
N SER A 212 -1.06 -8.21 -12.61
CA SER A 212 -1.19 -8.44 -14.05
C SER A 212 -1.85 -7.23 -14.74
N TYR A 213 -1.33 -6.84 -15.90
CA TYR A 213 -1.94 -5.87 -16.80
C TYR A 213 -2.54 -6.63 -17.99
N VAL A 214 -3.85 -6.52 -18.19
CA VAL A 214 -4.54 -7.20 -19.30
C VAL A 214 -4.92 -6.17 -20.35
N LYS A 215 -4.43 -6.34 -21.58
CA LYS A 215 -4.88 -5.58 -22.74
C LYS A 215 -6.11 -6.25 -23.32
N VAL A 216 -7.21 -5.50 -23.43
CA VAL A 216 -8.51 -6.01 -23.95
C VAL A 216 -8.72 -5.66 -25.42
N SER A 217 -7.93 -4.77 -25.98
CA SER A 217 -7.90 -4.37 -27.40
C SER A 217 -6.53 -3.83 -27.75
N ASP A 218 -6.19 -3.87 -29.03
CA ASP A 218 -5.02 -3.20 -29.60
C ASP A 218 -5.22 -1.68 -29.65
#